data_b8aef46f3e9e2a8f3241f85b8a90263a
#
_entry.id   b8aef46f3e9e2a8f3241f85b8a90263a
#
_cell.length_a   1.000
_cell.length_b   1.000
_cell.length_c   1.000
_cell.angle_alpha   90.00
_cell.angle_beta   90.00
_cell.angle_gamma   90.00
#
_symmetry.space_group_name_H-M   'P 1'
#
loop_
_entity.id
_entity.type
_entity.pdbx_description
1 polymer ?
#
loop_
_entity_poly.entity_id
_entity_poly.type
_entity_poly.pdbx_seq_one_letter_code
_entity_poly.pdbx_strand_id
1 'polypeptide(L)'
;MRVIKSEWHQVEKRYAIDIDENIINEIYQDATVEEVEEVIRQLQEGELEASSVIEDAWTNDVTIDWDWLDEDDWWTDRKGGYDVTYEVDNA
;
A
#
# COMPACT_ATOMS: atom_id res chain seq x y z
N MET A 1 -2.94 -0.44 -10.88
CA MET A 1 -2.43 0.62 -9.98
C MET A 1 -1.44 0.00 -9.01
N ARG A 2 -0.30 0.60 -8.87
CA ARG A 2 0.76 0.10 -8.01
C ARG A 2 0.81 0.89 -6.69
N VAL A 3 0.93 0.19 -5.57
CA VAL A 3 1.15 0.80 -4.26
C VAL A 3 2.57 0.46 -3.82
N ILE A 4 3.31 1.47 -3.41
CA ILE A 4 4.68 1.35 -2.90
C ILE A 4 4.65 1.44 -1.38
N LYS A 5 5.22 0.43 -0.75
CA LYS A 5 5.48 0.43 0.68
C LYS A 5 6.96 0.74 0.91
N SER A 6 7.25 1.76 1.70
CA SER A 6 8.61 2.09 2.10
C SER A 6 8.78 1.84 3.60
N GLU A 7 9.74 1.01 3.95
CA GLU A 7 10.11 0.74 5.33
C GLU A 7 11.43 1.40 5.63
N TRP A 8 11.43 2.27 6.63
CA TRP A 8 12.61 3.04 7.03
C TRP A 8 13.23 2.41 8.27
N HIS A 9 14.34 1.74 8.06
CA HIS A 9 15.20 1.21 9.12
C HIS A 9 16.48 2.07 9.18
N GLN A 10 17.64 1.44 9.08
CA GLN A 10 18.90 2.15 8.81
C GLN A 10 19.02 2.47 7.32
N VAL A 11 18.35 1.68 6.47
CA VAL A 11 18.22 1.88 5.03
C VAL A 11 16.76 1.83 4.65
N GLU A 12 16.38 2.50 3.56
CA GLU A 12 15.04 2.42 3.01
C GLU A 12 14.88 1.13 2.21
N LYS A 13 13.86 0.35 2.56
CA LYS A 13 13.48 -0.83 1.79
C LYS A 13 12.14 -0.57 1.14
N ARG A 14 12.06 -0.78 -0.17
CA ARG A 14 10.85 -0.55 -0.94
C ARG A 14 10.24 -1.83 -1.46
N TYR A 15 8.94 -1.89 -1.35
CA TYR A 15 8.13 -3.00 -1.84
C TYR A 15 6.98 -2.44 -2.67
N ALA A 16 6.48 -3.24 -3.59
CA ALA A 16 5.35 -2.85 -4.42
C ALA A 16 4.32 -3.96 -4.50
N ILE A 17 3.08 -3.58 -4.74
CA ILE A 17 2.02 -4.49 -5.10
C ILE A 17 1.11 -3.81 -6.12
N ASP A 18 0.61 -4.58 -7.08
CA ASP A 18 -0.43 -4.13 -7.98
C ASP A 18 -1.78 -4.29 -7.31
N ILE A 19 -2.45 -3.19 -7.06
CA ILE A 19 -3.80 -3.17 -6.53
C ILE A 19 -4.79 -3.17 -7.69
N ASP A 20 -5.58 -4.22 -7.78
CA ASP A 20 -6.63 -4.37 -8.76
C ASP A 20 -7.98 -4.62 -8.08
N GLU A 21 -9.02 -4.80 -8.90
CA GLU A 21 -10.36 -5.04 -8.40
C GLU A 21 -10.44 -6.29 -7.51
N ASN A 22 -9.65 -7.33 -7.83
CA ASN A 22 -9.65 -8.58 -7.07
C ASN A 22 -9.12 -8.37 -5.64
N ILE A 23 -8.04 -7.62 -5.49
CA ILE A 23 -7.45 -7.34 -4.18
C ILE A 23 -8.41 -6.48 -3.35
N ILE A 24 -8.97 -5.43 -3.95
CA ILE A 24 -9.95 -4.58 -3.26
C ILE A 24 -11.16 -5.39 -2.83
N ASN A 25 -11.64 -6.30 -3.68
CA ASN A 25 -12.77 -7.16 -3.35
C ASN A 25 -12.45 -8.15 -2.23
N GLU A 26 -11.21 -8.61 -2.12
CA GLU A 26 -10.77 -9.45 -1.00
C GLU A 26 -10.74 -8.68 0.31
N ILE A 27 -10.30 -7.42 0.28
CA ILE A 27 -10.25 -6.56 1.46
C ILE A 27 -11.67 -6.18 1.92
N TYR A 28 -12.52 -5.82 0.98
CA TYR A 28 -13.90 -5.40 1.22
C TYR A 28 -14.87 -6.41 0.60
N GLN A 29 -15.02 -7.55 1.25
CA GLN A 29 -15.78 -8.69 0.70
C GLN A 29 -17.24 -8.40 0.41
N ASP A 30 -17.84 -7.48 1.16
CA ASP A 30 -19.25 -7.12 0.99
C ASP A 30 -19.46 -5.95 0.02
N ALA A 31 -18.38 -5.45 -0.59
CA ALA A 31 -18.47 -4.33 -1.51
C ALA A 31 -19.05 -4.76 -2.85
N THR A 32 -19.89 -3.89 -3.43
CA THR A 32 -20.39 -4.06 -4.79
C THR A 32 -19.29 -3.72 -5.80
N VAL A 33 -19.48 -4.10 -7.06
CA VAL A 33 -18.53 -3.76 -8.14
C VAL A 33 -18.34 -2.23 -8.22
N GLU A 34 -19.41 -1.48 -8.07
CA GLU A 34 -19.37 0.00 -8.10
C GLU A 34 -18.56 0.56 -6.94
N GLU A 35 -18.70 -0.02 -5.74
CA GLU A 35 -17.94 0.40 -4.58
C GLU A 35 -16.45 0.07 -4.74
N VAL A 36 -16.11 -1.08 -5.31
CA VAL A 36 -14.72 -1.47 -5.61
C VAL A 36 -14.10 -0.48 -6.61
N GLU A 37 -14.79 -0.16 -7.67
CA GLU A 37 -14.34 0.83 -8.67
C GLU A 37 -14.13 2.21 -8.03
N GLU A 38 -15.02 2.61 -7.13
CA GLU A 38 -14.92 3.89 -6.43
C GLU A 38 -13.69 3.94 -5.51
N VAL A 39 -13.38 2.85 -4.80
CA VAL A 39 -12.16 2.78 -3.97
C VAL A 39 -10.92 2.95 -4.83
N ILE A 40 -10.85 2.27 -5.97
CA ILE A 40 -9.72 2.39 -6.89
C ILE A 40 -9.60 3.82 -7.41
N ARG A 41 -10.71 4.44 -7.81
CA ARG A 41 -10.73 5.82 -8.27
C ARG A 41 -10.21 6.78 -7.21
N GLN A 42 -10.67 6.63 -5.97
CA GLN A 42 -10.26 7.48 -4.86
C GLN A 42 -8.76 7.34 -4.56
N LEU A 43 -8.23 6.13 -4.66
CA LEU A 43 -6.79 5.89 -4.51
C LEU A 43 -5.99 6.58 -5.62
N GLN A 44 -6.45 6.49 -6.86
CA GLN A 44 -5.79 7.09 -8.01
C GLN A 44 -5.80 8.62 -7.97
N GLU A 45 -6.87 9.20 -7.46
CA GLU A 45 -7.04 10.66 -7.37
C GLU A 45 -6.48 11.26 -6.08
N GLY A 46 -6.00 10.42 -5.16
CA GLY A 46 -5.45 10.88 -3.89
C GLY A 46 -6.49 11.25 -2.85
N GLU A 47 -7.75 10.95 -3.06
CA GLU A 47 -8.83 11.18 -2.11
C GLU A 47 -8.83 10.19 -0.95
N LEU A 48 -8.28 9.00 -1.19
CA LEU A 48 -8.13 7.93 -0.20
C LEU A 48 -6.66 7.57 -0.07
N GLU A 49 -6.16 7.54 1.15
CA GLU A 49 -4.78 7.17 1.41
C GLU A 49 -4.58 5.65 1.30
N ALA A 50 -3.48 5.24 0.66
CA ALA A 50 -3.14 3.83 0.53
C ALA A 50 -2.97 3.16 1.90
N SER A 51 -2.45 3.88 2.90
CA SER A 51 -2.31 3.37 4.27
C SER A 51 -3.63 2.91 4.85
N SER A 52 -4.73 3.62 4.58
CA SER A 52 -6.06 3.26 5.06
C SER A 52 -6.52 1.92 4.51
N VAL A 53 -6.27 1.67 3.23
CA VAL A 53 -6.63 0.42 2.58
C VAL A 53 -5.79 -0.75 3.14
N ILE A 54 -4.51 -0.52 3.36
CA ILE A 54 -3.62 -1.54 3.93
C ILE A 54 -4.02 -1.87 5.37
N GLU A 55 -4.40 -0.88 6.16
CA GLU A 55 -4.91 -1.10 7.52
C GLU A 55 -6.20 -1.92 7.52
N ASP A 56 -7.10 -1.64 6.58
CA ASP A 56 -8.34 -2.41 6.40
C ASP A 56 -8.04 -3.86 6.02
N ALA A 57 -7.02 -4.09 5.19
CA ALA A 57 -6.58 -5.43 4.85
C ALA A 57 -6.12 -6.20 6.10
N TRP A 58 -5.33 -5.58 6.96
CA TRP A 58 -4.91 -6.20 8.21
C TRP A 58 -6.08 -6.49 9.13
N THR A 59 -7.02 -5.55 9.26
CA THR A 59 -8.21 -5.71 10.09
C THR A 59 -9.07 -6.87 9.61
N ASN A 60 -9.12 -7.11 8.30
CA ASN A 60 -9.93 -8.15 7.68
C ASN A 60 -9.16 -9.44 7.40
N ASP A 61 -7.96 -9.59 7.97
CA ASP A 61 -7.09 -10.76 7.81
C ASP A 61 -6.72 -11.09 6.36
N VAL A 62 -6.60 -10.06 5.53
CA VAL A 62 -6.16 -10.21 4.14
C VAL A 62 -4.65 -10.03 4.08
N THR A 63 -3.96 -11.05 3.60
CA THR A 63 -2.51 -11.01 3.41
C THR A 63 -2.18 -10.35 2.08
N ILE A 64 -1.27 -9.37 2.11
CA ILE A 64 -0.79 -8.71 0.91
C ILE A 64 0.62 -9.20 0.61
N ASP A 65 0.80 -9.78 -0.57
CA ASP A 65 2.09 -10.30 -1.04
C ASP A 65 2.90 -9.19 -1.69
N TRP A 66 3.70 -8.50 -0.88
CA TRP A 66 4.54 -7.42 -1.34
C TRP A 66 5.73 -7.96 -2.15
N ASP A 67 5.94 -7.40 -3.35
CA ASP A 67 7.12 -7.67 -4.16
C ASP A 67 8.25 -6.69 -3.78
N TRP A 68 9.42 -7.23 -3.50
CA TRP A 68 10.57 -6.40 -3.18
C TRP A 68 11.05 -5.65 -4.43
N LEU A 69 11.17 -4.33 -4.33
CA LEU A 69 11.65 -3.47 -5.41
C LEU A 69 13.15 -3.22 -5.30
N ASP A 70 13.53 -2.51 -4.26
CA ASP A 70 14.93 -2.12 -4.06
C ASP A 70 15.21 -1.80 -2.59
N GLU A 71 16.48 -1.65 -2.32
CA GLU A 71 16.98 -1.19 -1.03
C GLU A 71 17.92 -0.02 -1.31
N ASP A 72 17.65 1.12 -0.66
CA ASP A 72 18.48 2.29 -0.80
C ASP A 72 19.60 2.22 0.25
N ASP A 73 20.85 2.29 -0.22
CA ASP A 73 22.04 2.22 0.64
C ASP A 73 22.28 3.50 1.47
N TRP A 74 21.41 4.47 1.36
CA TRP A 74 21.54 5.70 2.13
C TRP A 74 21.20 5.50 3.59
N TRP A 75 22.13 5.88 4.47
CA TRP A 75 21.85 5.99 5.90
C TRP A 75 20.80 7.08 6.09
N THR A 76 19.65 6.67 6.57
CA THR A 76 18.69 7.64 7.08
C THR A 76 19.08 7.94 8.52
N ASP A 77 19.32 9.21 8.84
CA ASP A 77 19.59 9.68 10.20
C ASP A 77 18.39 9.57 11.13
N ARG A 78 17.42 8.74 10.80
CA ARG A 78 16.25 8.52 11.65
C ARG A 78 16.65 7.64 12.82
N LYS A 79 16.97 8.29 13.91
CA LYS A 79 17.31 7.60 15.16
C LYS A 79 16.05 6.98 15.75
N GLY A 80 16.08 5.67 15.87
CA GLY A 80 15.21 4.93 16.77
C GLY A 80 13.80 4.68 16.27
N GLY A 81 13.54 4.78 14.97
CA GLY A 81 12.21 4.57 14.48
C GLY A 81 12.12 3.61 13.31
N TYR A 82 11.31 2.60 13.49
CA TYR A 82 10.73 1.86 12.40
C TYR A 82 9.55 2.69 11.88
N ASP A 83 9.67 3.18 10.66
CA ASP A 83 8.62 3.99 10.03
C ASP A 83 8.23 3.35 8.70
N VAL A 84 6.94 3.26 8.44
CA VAL A 84 6.40 2.67 7.21
C VAL A 84 5.48 3.66 6.54
N THR A 85 5.71 3.91 5.25
CA THR A 85 4.84 4.76 4.44
C THR A 85 4.29 3.99 3.24
N TYR A 86 3.13 4.41 2.77
CA TYR A 86 2.46 3.83 1.61
C TYR A 86 2.10 4.94 0.62
N GLU A 87 2.44 4.74 -0.64
CA GLU A 87 2.15 5.70 -1.70
C GLU A 87 1.57 4.99 -2.92
N VAL A 88 0.62 5.66 -3.57
CA VAL A 88 0.10 5.20 -4.87
C VAL A 88 1.03 5.72 -5.97
N ASP A 89 1.52 4.80 -6.79
CA ASP A 89 2.34 5.11 -7.96
C ASP A 89 1.48 4.98 -9.21
N ASN A 90 1.16 6.12 -9.81
CA ASN A 90 0.33 6.22 -11.02
C ASN A 90 1.18 6.32 -12.30
N ALA A 91 2.45 6.08 -12.19
CA ALA A 91 3.35 6.15 -13.36
C ALA A 91 3.17 4.98 -14.31
#